data_7e72f5519e07b1ce996c8bac5151adf3
#
_entry.id   7e72f5519e07b1ce996c8bac5151adf3
#
_cell.length_a   1.000
_cell.length_b   1.000
_cell.length_c   1.000
_cell.angle_alpha   90.00
_cell.angle_beta   90.00
_cell.angle_gamma   90.00
#
_symmetry.space_group_name_H-M   'P 1'
#
loop_
_entity.id
_entity.type
_entity.pdbx_description
1 polymer ?
#
loop_
_entity_poly.entity_id
_entity_poly.type
_entity_poly.pdbx_seq_one_letter_code
_entity_poly.pdbx_strand_id
1 'polypeptide(L)'
;MMSNELLLKTAFCCMACDGEIAQAEVELVKKYAKEQSAFRDMDVENILNGYLEQINSAGASYLAKFLEEVSSADLNEAEELSIVKLAIEMIEADQNIEYSEIRFFKQIRERLKLDDDVILSQLPDKEEYLLPDVKRSDDFSCIDYSFNNISFVF
;
A
#
# COMPACT_ATOMS: atom_id res chain seq x y z
N MET A 1 11.02 5.18 13.99
CA MET A 1 10.63 3.77 14.09
C MET A 1 9.29 3.53 13.44
N MET A 2 9.21 2.55 12.53
CA MET A 2 7.97 2.25 11.83
C MET A 2 7.00 1.53 12.77
N SER A 3 5.75 1.99 12.81
CA SER A 3 4.71 1.23 13.50
C SER A 3 4.21 0.12 12.58
N ASN A 4 3.75 -0.98 13.18
CA ASN A 4 3.15 -2.06 12.42
C ASN A 4 1.86 -1.61 11.74
N GLU A 5 1.19 -0.60 12.30
CA GLU A 5 0.03 0.02 11.69
C GLU A 5 0.37 0.71 10.37
N LEU A 6 1.53 1.38 10.27
CA LEU A 6 1.93 2.01 9.01
C LEU A 6 2.12 0.96 7.91
N LEU A 7 2.70 -0.18 8.26
CA LEU A 7 2.89 -1.27 7.32
C LEU A 7 1.54 -1.83 6.86
N LEU A 8 0.60 -2.03 7.78
CA LEU A 8 -0.74 -2.51 7.47
C LEU A 8 -1.51 -1.48 6.61
N LYS A 9 -1.35 -0.21 6.93
CA LYS A 9 -1.97 0.87 6.16
C LYS A 9 -1.40 0.94 4.74
N THR A 10 -0.12 0.64 4.57
CA THR A 10 0.50 0.53 3.25
C THR A 10 -0.20 -0.54 2.42
N ALA A 11 -0.42 -1.72 3.00
CA ALA A 11 -1.12 -2.80 2.32
C ALA A 11 -2.54 -2.36 1.92
N PHE A 12 -3.26 -1.75 2.85
CA PHE A 12 -4.62 -1.28 2.58
C PHE A 12 -4.67 -0.24 1.46
N CYS A 13 -3.79 0.75 1.50
CA CYS A 13 -3.79 1.81 0.48
C CYS A 13 -3.43 1.27 -0.89
N CYS A 14 -2.52 0.30 -0.97
CA CYS A 14 -2.19 -0.35 -2.24
C CYS A 14 -3.38 -1.14 -2.80
N MET A 15 -4.18 -1.76 -1.94
CA MET A 15 -5.40 -2.44 -2.38
C MET A 15 -6.43 -1.46 -2.92
N ALA A 16 -6.57 -0.32 -2.25
CA ALA A 16 -7.70 0.59 -2.46
C ALA A 16 -7.44 1.67 -3.51
N CYS A 17 -6.19 1.87 -3.92
CA CYS A 17 -5.80 3.06 -4.68
C CYS A 17 -6.44 3.18 -6.07
N ASP A 18 -6.91 2.08 -6.65
CA ASP A 18 -7.59 2.09 -7.94
C ASP A 18 -9.12 2.14 -7.82
N GLY A 19 -9.65 2.22 -6.61
CA GLY A 19 -11.09 2.25 -6.36
C GLY A 19 -11.73 0.87 -6.26
N GLU A 20 -10.97 -0.21 -6.37
CA GLU A 20 -11.46 -1.58 -6.27
C GLU A 20 -10.54 -2.37 -5.35
N ILE A 21 -11.14 -3.27 -4.57
CA ILE A 21 -10.36 -4.19 -3.72
C ILE A 21 -10.69 -5.61 -4.19
N ALA A 22 -9.68 -6.29 -4.72
CA ALA A 22 -9.84 -7.64 -5.25
C ALA A 22 -9.83 -8.68 -4.13
N GLN A 23 -10.53 -9.78 -4.35
CA GLN A 23 -10.57 -10.89 -3.38
C GLN A 23 -9.17 -11.45 -3.11
N ALA A 24 -8.33 -11.54 -4.14
CA ALA A 24 -6.96 -12.03 -3.98
C ALA A 24 -6.14 -11.14 -3.02
N GLU A 25 -6.36 -9.84 -3.05
CA GLU A 25 -5.70 -8.90 -2.14
C GLU A 25 -6.18 -9.10 -0.71
N VAL A 26 -7.47 -9.30 -0.52
CA VAL A 26 -8.05 -9.58 0.80
C VAL A 26 -7.48 -10.87 1.37
N GLU A 27 -7.38 -11.92 0.55
CA GLU A 27 -6.82 -13.20 0.99
C GLU A 27 -5.35 -13.08 1.36
N LEU A 28 -4.58 -12.28 0.61
CA LEU A 28 -3.17 -12.05 0.91
C LEU A 28 -2.99 -11.34 2.26
N VAL A 29 -3.82 -10.33 2.53
CA VAL A 29 -3.77 -9.61 3.81
C VAL A 29 -4.17 -10.52 4.98
N LYS A 30 -5.15 -11.40 4.79
CA LYS A 30 -5.49 -12.41 5.79
C LYS A 30 -4.31 -13.32 6.11
N LYS A 31 -3.61 -13.75 5.07
CA LYS A 31 -2.42 -14.59 5.22
C LYS A 31 -1.36 -13.87 6.05
N TYR A 32 -1.08 -12.60 5.72
CA TYR A 32 -0.12 -11.81 6.48
C TYR A 32 -0.55 -11.65 7.94
N ALA A 33 -1.82 -11.43 8.19
CA ALA A 33 -2.33 -11.27 9.55
C ALA A 33 -2.07 -12.50 10.41
N LYS A 34 -2.08 -13.69 9.79
CA LYS A 34 -1.84 -14.96 10.48
C LYS A 34 -0.37 -15.32 10.60
N GLU A 35 0.41 -15.02 9.57
CA GLU A 35 1.80 -15.49 9.47
C GLU A 35 2.86 -14.49 9.92
N GLN A 36 2.60 -13.19 9.75
CA GLN A 36 3.59 -12.17 10.08
C GLN A 36 3.54 -11.83 11.56
N SER A 37 4.68 -11.95 12.22
CA SER A 37 4.77 -11.63 13.64
C SER A 37 4.42 -10.17 13.94
N ALA A 38 4.65 -9.28 12.98
CA ALA A 38 4.34 -7.86 13.11
C ALA A 38 2.85 -7.61 13.35
N PHE A 39 1.97 -8.51 12.89
CA PHE A 39 0.52 -8.34 12.96
C PHE A 39 -0.17 -9.22 13.99
N ARG A 40 0.58 -10.07 14.70
CA ARG A 40 0.00 -11.04 15.63
C ARG A 40 -0.78 -10.42 16.78
N ASP A 41 -0.30 -9.29 17.29
CA ASP A 41 -0.90 -8.63 18.44
C ASP A 41 -1.88 -7.53 18.04
N MET A 42 -2.19 -7.44 16.73
CA MET A 42 -3.07 -6.42 16.20
C MET A 42 -4.43 -7.02 15.84
N ASP A 43 -5.49 -6.26 16.12
CA ASP A 43 -6.82 -6.60 15.65
C ASP A 43 -6.96 -6.13 14.20
N VAL A 44 -6.33 -6.88 13.29
CA VAL A 44 -6.20 -6.50 11.88
C VAL A 44 -7.55 -6.29 11.23
N GLU A 45 -8.52 -7.17 11.53
CA GLU A 45 -9.87 -7.06 10.98
C GLU A 45 -10.51 -5.71 11.30
N ASN A 46 -10.51 -5.32 12.56
CA ASN A 46 -11.11 -4.05 12.99
C ASN A 46 -10.35 -2.85 12.47
N ILE A 47 -9.02 -2.94 12.43
CA ILE A 47 -8.19 -1.84 11.92
C ILE A 47 -8.47 -1.62 10.43
N LEU A 48 -8.52 -2.68 9.64
CA LEU A 48 -8.79 -2.57 8.19
C LEU A 48 -10.19 -2.04 7.92
N ASN A 49 -11.19 -2.49 8.68
CA ASN A 49 -12.55 -1.97 8.53
C ASN A 49 -12.64 -0.49 8.92
N GLY A 50 -11.83 -0.06 9.89
CA GLY A 50 -11.68 1.35 10.23
C GLY A 50 -11.11 2.17 9.07
N TYR A 51 -10.12 1.64 8.38
CA TYR A 51 -9.56 2.29 7.19
C TYR A 51 -10.61 2.40 6.07
N LEU A 52 -11.43 1.36 5.89
CA LEU A 52 -12.53 1.41 4.92
C LEU A 52 -13.48 2.56 5.22
N GLU A 53 -13.88 2.72 6.47
CA GLU A 53 -14.76 3.82 6.87
C GLU A 53 -14.12 5.18 6.58
N GLN A 54 -12.84 5.31 6.86
CA GLN A 54 -12.11 6.56 6.65
C GLN A 54 -12.01 6.91 5.16
N ILE A 55 -11.67 5.95 4.31
CA ILE A 55 -11.55 6.23 2.87
C ILE A 55 -12.93 6.47 2.24
N ASN A 56 -13.98 5.79 2.72
CA ASN A 56 -15.34 6.04 2.25
C ASN A 56 -15.78 7.47 2.55
N SER A 57 -15.30 8.05 3.64
CA SER A 57 -15.60 9.45 4.00
C SER A 57 -14.71 10.45 3.30
N ALA A 58 -13.41 10.16 3.21
CA ALA A 58 -12.40 11.12 2.77
C ALA A 58 -12.04 11.01 1.29
N GLY A 59 -12.27 9.86 0.68
CA GLY A 59 -11.90 9.64 -0.72
C GLY A 59 -10.39 9.73 -0.93
N ALA A 60 -9.99 10.36 -2.02
CA ALA A 60 -8.58 10.49 -2.39
C ALA A 60 -7.72 11.17 -1.32
N SER A 61 -8.32 12.02 -0.48
CA SER A 61 -7.55 12.70 0.58
C SER A 61 -7.02 11.71 1.62
N TYR A 62 -7.64 10.55 1.77
CA TYR A 62 -7.14 9.50 2.64
C TYR A 62 -5.76 9.01 2.15
N LEU A 63 -5.64 8.80 0.84
CA LEU A 63 -4.37 8.38 0.23
C LEU A 63 -3.30 9.46 0.38
N ALA A 64 -3.67 10.71 0.21
CA ALA A 64 -2.74 11.83 0.38
C ALA A 64 -2.22 11.91 1.82
N LYS A 65 -3.09 11.67 2.80
CA LYS A 65 -2.67 11.63 4.20
C LYS A 65 -1.71 10.49 4.50
N PHE A 66 -1.98 9.32 3.91
CA PHE A 66 -1.07 8.18 4.05
C PHE A 66 0.31 8.54 3.50
N LEU A 67 0.37 9.16 2.33
CA LEU A 67 1.65 9.56 1.73
C LEU A 67 2.40 10.57 2.61
N GLU A 68 1.68 11.48 3.26
CA GLU A 68 2.28 12.41 4.23
C GLU A 68 2.83 11.65 5.44
N GLU A 69 2.14 10.64 5.92
CA GLU A 69 2.62 9.81 7.02
C GLU A 69 3.94 9.11 6.66
N VAL A 70 4.03 8.59 5.43
CA VAL A 70 5.26 7.96 4.94
C VAL A 70 6.41 8.97 4.90
N SER A 71 6.14 10.19 4.39
CA SER A 71 7.14 11.25 4.33
C SER A 71 7.64 11.68 5.70
N SER A 72 6.75 11.70 6.68
CA SER A 72 7.05 12.18 8.04
C SER A 72 7.64 11.12 8.95
N ALA A 73 7.52 9.85 8.58
CA ALA A 73 8.00 8.74 9.39
C ALA A 73 9.52 8.69 9.37
N ASP A 74 10.12 8.46 10.53
CA ASP A 74 11.56 8.29 10.65
C ASP A 74 11.89 6.81 10.47
N LEU A 75 12.10 6.40 9.23
CA LEU A 75 12.28 5.00 8.85
C LEU A 75 13.75 4.70 8.57
N ASN A 76 14.20 3.53 9.01
CA ASN A 76 15.49 3.02 8.61
C ASN A 76 15.38 2.27 7.27
N GLU A 77 16.53 1.84 6.72
CA GLU A 77 16.57 1.18 5.43
C GLU A 77 15.73 -0.11 5.39
N ALA A 78 15.81 -0.92 6.45
CA ALA A 78 15.06 -2.18 6.52
C ALA A 78 13.55 -1.93 6.54
N GLU A 79 13.12 -0.90 7.26
CA GLU A 79 11.71 -0.53 7.35
C GLU A 79 11.19 -0.02 6.01
N GLU A 80 11.97 0.82 5.33
CA GLU A 80 11.60 1.31 4.00
C GLU A 80 11.52 0.15 3.00
N LEU A 81 12.45 -0.78 3.06
CA LEU A 81 12.45 -1.95 2.19
C LEU A 81 11.22 -2.83 2.45
N SER A 82 10.80 -2.96 3.70
CA SER A 82 9.58 -3.70 4.05
C SER A 82 8.35 -3.08 3.41
N ILE A 83 8.27 -1.75 3.39
CA ILE A 83 7.18 -1.03 2.74
C ILE A 83 7.18 -1.31 1.24
N VAL A 84 8.35 -1.23 0.59
CA VAL A 84 8.47 -1.49 -0.84
C VAL A 84 8.04 -2.91 -1.19
N LYS A 85 8.54 -3.90 -0.45
CA LYS A 85 8.20 -5.31 -0.70
C LYS A 85 6.71 -5.55 -0.56
N LEU A 86 6.12 -5.07 0.54
CA LEU A 86 4.70 -5.28 0.80
C LEU A 86 3.83 -4.60 -0.27
N ALA A 87 4.19 -3.37 -0.65
CA ALA A 87 3.44 -2.64 -1.67
C ALA A 87 3.43 -3.40 -3.00
N ILE A 88 4.58 -3.90 -3.43
CA ILE A 88 4.68 -4.66 -4.68
C ILE A 88 3.89 -5.96 -4.59
N GLU A 89 3.99 -6.68 -3.47
CA GLU A 89 3.25 -7.92 -3.29
C GLU A 89 1.74 -7.71 -3.33
N MET A 90 1.26 -6.61 -2.74
CA MET A 90 -0.17 -6.30 -2.78
C MET A 90 -0.62 -5.95 -4.19
N ILE A 91 0.18 -5.20 -4.94
CA ILE A 91 -0.13 -4.83 -6.31
C ILE A 91 -0.22 -6.06 -7.21
N GLU A 92 0.66 -7.03 -7.00
CA GLU A 92 0.74 -8.24 -7.83
C GLU A 92 -0.19 -9.37 -7.39
N ALA A 93 -0.93 -9.17 -6.31
CA ALA A 93 -1.70 -10.24 -5.66
C ALA A 93 -2.72 -10.92 -6.58
N ASP A 94 -3.41 -10.16 -7.43
CA ASP A 94 -4.44 -10.71 -8.32
C ASP A 94 -3.94 -10.94 -9.76
N GLN A 95 -2.65 -10.71 -9.98
CA GLN A 95 -1.99 -10.85 -11.29
C GLN A 95 -2.54 -9.91 -12.38
N ASN A 96 -3.37 -8.96 -11.98
CA ASN A 96 -3.91 -7.94 -12.88
C ASN A 96 -3.45 -6.56 -12.39
N ILE A 97 -2.28 -6.14 -12.86
CA ILE A 97 -1.64 -4.91 -12.39
C ILE A 97 -2.24 -3.71 -13.13
N GLU A 98 -2.90 -2.85 -12.38
CA GLU A 98 -3.48 -1.63 -12.91
C GLU A 98 -2.44 -0.50 -12.93
N TYR A 99 -2.54 0.38 -13.91
CA TYR A 99 -1.63 1.52 -14.01
C TYR A 99 -1.69 2.42 -12.78
N SER A 100 -2.88 2.63 -12.23
CA SER A 100 -3.06 3.44 -11.02
C SER A 100 -2.32 2.86 -9.81
N GLU A 101 -2.21 1.54 -9.72
CA GLU A 101 -1.45 0.89 -8.66
C GLU A 101 0.04 1.17 -8.78
N ILE A 102 0.57 1.10 -9.99
CA ILE A 102 1.98 1.41 -10.26
C ILE A 102 2.27 2.87 -9.95
N ARG A 103 1.38 3.78 -10.36
CA ARG A 103 1.52 5.20 -10.08
C ARG A 103 1.52 5.47 -8.57
N PHE A 104 0.65 4.81 -7.83
CA PHE A 104 0.59 4.96 -6.39
C PHE A 104 1.88 4.46 -5.74
N PHE A 105 2.38 3.31 -6.19
CA PHE A 105 3.66 2.79 -5.71
C PHE A 105 4.78 3.80 -5.93
N LYS A 106 4.85 4.40 -7.10
CA LYS A 106 5.89 5.39 -7.41
C LYS A 106 5.82 6.61 -6.50
N GLN A 107 4.63 7.02 -6.10
CA GLN A 107 4.46 8.09 -5.14
C GLN A 107 4.97 7.70 -3.74
N ILE A 108 4.74 6.46 -3.33
CA ILE A 108 5.32 5.94 -2.08
C ILE A 108 6.84 5.97 -2.19
N ARG A 109 7.36 5.45 -3.31
CA ARG A 109 8.80 5.35 -3.54
C ARG A 109 9.51 6.70 -3.47
N GLU A 110 8.88 7.74 -4.03
CA GLU A 110 9.45 9.09 -4.02
C GLU A 110 9.64 9.65 -2.61
N ARG A 111 8.88 9.16 -1.64
CA ARG A 111 8.93 9.62 -0.26
C ARG A 111 9.92 8.84 0.59
N LEU A 112 10.51 7.80 0.02
CA LEU A 112 11.50 6.97 0.70
C LEU A 112 12.91 7.42 0.31
N LYS A 113 13.87 7.12 1.16
CA LYS A 113 15.27 7.50 0.96
C LYS A 113 16.10 6.40 0.30
N LEU A 114 15.54 5.19 0.17
CA LEU A 114 16.24 4.05 -0.42
C LEU A 114 16.70 4.35 -1.84
N ASP A 115 17.90 3.92 -2.18
CA ASP A 115 18.39 3.94 -3.55
C ASP A 115 17.79 2.79 -4.34
N ASP A 116 17.64 2.99 -5.65
CA ASP A 116 17.13 1.95 -6.55
C ASP A 116 17.99 0.70 -6.51
N ASP A 117 19.31 0.86 -6.36
CA ASP A 117 20.24 -0.27 -6.28
C ASP A 117 19.94 -1.18 -5.09
N VAL A 118 19.56 -0.61 -3.95
CA VAL A 118 19.19 -1.38 -2.77
C VAL A 118 17.93 -2.18 -3.03
N ILE A 119 16.94 -1.54 -3.64
CA ILE A 119 15.67 -2.20 -3.96
C ILE A 119 15.91 -3.33 -4.94
N LEU A 120 16.68 -3.09 -6.00
CA LEU A 120 16.95 -4.10 -7.02
C LEU A 120 17.80 -5.26 -6.50
N SER A 121 18.67 -5.02 -5.50
CA SER A 121 19.44 -6.10 -4.89
C SER A 121 18.56 -7.13 -4.18
N GLN A 122 17.40 -6.68 -3.67
CA GLN A 122 16.45 -7.54 -2.97
C GLN A 122 15.31 -8.00 -3.88
N LEU A 123 14.99 -7.22 -4.90
CA LEU A 123 13.86 -7.45 -5.81
C LEU A 123 14.33 -7.24 -7.26
N PRO A 124 15.20 -8.13 -7.78
CA PRO A 124 15.83 -7.90 -9.09
C PRO A 124 14.85 -7.90 -10.28
N ASP A 125 13.68 -8.50 -10.11
CA ASP A 125 12.67 -8.59 -11.18
C ASP A 125 11.72 -7.39 -11.22
N LYS A 126 11.92 -6.39 -10.34
CA LYS A 126 10.97 -5.28 -10.16
C LYS A 126 11.49 -3.95 -10.71
N GLU A 127 12.38 -4.01 -11.67
CA GLU A 127 12.99 -2.83 -12.29
C GLU A 127 11.94 -1.87 -12.86
N GLU A 128 10.89 -2.39 -13.46
CA GLU A 128 9.85 -1.56 -14.07
C GLU A 128 9.10 -0.67 -13.10
N TYR A 129 9.05 -1.06 -11.80
CA TYR A 129 8.43 -0.23 -10.77
C TYR A 129 9.25 1.01 -10.43
N LEU A 130 10.53 1.01 -10.81
CA LEU A 130 11.46 2.09 -10.49
C LEU A 130 11.66 3.06 -11.66
N LEU A 131 11.08 2.77 -12.82
CA LEU A 131 11.20 3.64 -13.98
C LEU A 131 10.43 4.94 -13.76
N PRO A 132 10.93 6.07 -14.31
CA PRO A 132 10.21 7.34 -14.19
C PRO A 132 8.81 7.25 -14.78
N ASP A 133 7.86 7.90 -14.12
CA ASP A 133 6.51 7.98 -14.64
C ASP A 133 6.43 9.07 -15.71
N VAL A 134 5.99 8.70 -16.92
CA VAL A 134 5.88 9.63 -18.04
C VAL A 134 4.69 10.56 -17.91
N LYS A 135 3.66 10.16 -17.18
CA LYS A 135 2.48 10.98 -16.93
C LYS A 135 2.59 11.61 -15.54
N ARG A 136 2.44 12.92 -15.50
CA ARG A 136 2.62 13.67 -14.25
C ARG A 136 1.36 13.94 -13.47
N SER A 137 0.26 13.29 -13.84
CA SER A 137 -0.97 13.46 -13.08
C SER A 137 -0.92 12.59 -11.84
N ASP A 138 -0.80 13.23 -10.68
CA ASP A 138 -0.81 12.57 -9.37
C ASP A 138 -2.19 12.62 -8.73
N ASP A 139 -3.19 13.01 -9.51
CA ASP A 139 -4.53 13.24 -8.99
C ASP A 139 -5.35 11.95 -9.06
N PHE A 140 -5.68 11.42 -7.90
CA PHE A 140 -6.56 10.26 -7.77
C PHE A 140 -8.01 10.67 -7.51
N SER A 141 -8.33 11.97 -7.59
CA SER A 141 -9.66 12.48 -7.26
C SER A 141 -10.74 12.03 -8.25
N CYS A 142 -10.36 11.60 -9.45
CA CYS A 142 -11.30 11.09 -10.44
C CYS A 142 -11.74 9.65 -10.15
N ILE A 143 -11.13 8.98 -9.18
CA ILE A 143 -11.45 7.62 -8.79
C ILE A 143 -12.50 7.64 -7.68
N ASP A 144 -13.51 6.79 -7.80
CA ASP A 144 -14.54 6.65 -6.78
C ASP A 144 -14.06 5.68 -5.70
N TYR A 145 -13.84 6.20 -4.51
CA TYR A 145 -13.42 5.41 -3.35
C TYR A 145 -14.61 5.08 -2.45
N SER A 146 -15.60 4.41 -3.01
CA SER A 146 -16.80 3.96 -2.31
C SER A 146 -16.76 2.43 -2.17
N PHE A 147 -16.43 1.96 -0.98
CA PHE A 147 -16.28 0.52 -0.70
C PHE A 147 -17.45 0.00 0.16
N ASN A 148 -18.66 0.29 -0.28
CA ASN A 148 -19.87 -0.02 0.51
C ASN A 148 -20.18 -1.52 0.59
N ASN A 149 -19.69 -2.31 -0.37
CA ASN A 149 -19.97 -3.74 -0.45
C ASN A 149 -18.81 -4.59 0.06
N ILE A 150 -17.80 -3.95 0.67
CA ILE A 150 -16.59 -4.63 1.12
C ILE A 150 -16.48 -4.53 2.63
N SER A 151 -16.16 -5.64 3.27
CA SER A 151 -15.75 -5.66 4.67
C SER A 151 -14.70 -6.73 4.85
N PHE A 152 -13.81 -6.53 5.81
CA PHE A 152 -12.79 -7.50 6.14
C PHE A 152 -13.33 -8.40 7.24
N VAL A 153 -13.44 -9.67 6.93
CA VAL A 153 -13.90 -10.71 7.87
C VAL A 153 -12.82 -11.80 7.87
N PHE A 154 -12.19 -11.97 9.01
CA PHE A 154 -11.06 -12.90 9.15
C PHE A 154 -11.43 -14.16 9.92
#